data_e40bd59cd86871be1a69d077c046750e
#
_entry.id   e40bd59cd86871be1a69d077c046750e
#
_cell.length_a   1.000
_cell.length_b   1.000
_cell.length_c   1.000
_cell.angle_alpha   90.00
_cell.angle_beta   90.00
_cell.angle_gamma   90.00
#
_symmetry.space_group_name_H-M   'P 1'
#
loop_
_entity.id
_entity.type
_entity.pdbx_description
1 polymer ?
#
loop_
_entity_poly.entity_id
_entity_poly.type
_entity_poly.pdbx_seq_one_letter_code
_entity_poly.pdbx_strand_id
1 'polypeptide(L)'
;MNPTARSAPHEGDATAPMPAPLVFLLAAACALSVANVYYAQPLLDAIGREFHLDQAAVGIVVTATQLGCALALFFVVPLGDLLDRRRLMLVQLGLLVLALAAVAASANAPWLLAGMVALGLLGTAMTQGLLALSAALAAPAERGRVVGAAQGGVVIGLLLARTLAGALADLWGWRAVYVVSACLSAVLALVLARWLPRRQLPVAGLGYGALLRSVFTLLVTERVLRVRGMIALLMFAAFSAFWTALVLPLSAPPHSLSHTAVGAFGLVGVVGVLMAARAGRQADAGHAQRTTAIGLALLCVAWAPIALLDYSLWWLALGVLALDLALQALHVTNQAMIFSLSAQAHSRLVAGYMMFYAVGSGLGSIAATAVYARAGWLGVCVLGAGISAAALLFWAATVTRGACAACPEDGRARI
;
A
#
# COMPACT_ATOMS: atom_id res chain seq x y z
N MET A 1 -12.93 16.10 -66.25
CA MET A 1 -12.08 15.15 -65.56
C MET A 1 -11.94 15.61 -64.11
N ASN A 2 -12.60 14.92 -63.23
CA ASN A 2 -12.79 15.35 -61.83
C ASN A 2 -11.84 14.49 -60.96
N PRO A 3 -10.92 15.08 -60.15
CA PRO A 3 -10.09 14.30 -59.26
C PRO A 3 -10.85 14.07 -57.94
N THR A 4 -10.99 12.83 -57.60
CA THR A 4 -11.54 12.21 -56.44
C THR A 4 -11.19 12.92 -55.16
N ALA A 5 -12.24 13.39 -54.47
CA ALA A 5 -12.20 13.80 -53.09
C ALA A 5 -11.83 12.56 -52.22
N ARG A 6 -10.66 12.60 -51.60
CA ARG A 6 -10.32 11.69 -50.49
C ARG A 6 -11.19 12.08 -49.31
N SER A 7 -12.12 11.21 -48.97
CA SER A 7 -12.87 11.28 -47.73
C SER A 7 -11.89 11.26 -46.55
N ALA A 8 -11.98 12.31 -45.73
CA ALA A 8 -11.35 12.34 -44.42
C ALA A 8 -11.79 11.12 -43.55
N PRO A 9 -10.91 10.56 -42.70
CA PRO A 9 -11.32 9.53 -41.82
C PRO A 9 -12.40 10.06 -40.87
N HIS A 10 -13.50 9.32 -40.73
CA HIS A 10 -14.57 9.61 -39.78
C HIS A 10 -14.00 9.77 -38.37
N GLU A 11 -13.95 10.99 -37.86
CA GLU A 11 -13.97 11.30 -36.42
C GLU A 11 -15.36 10.86 -35.91
N GLY A 12 -15.46 9.70 -35.31
CA GLY A 12 -16.76 9.23 -34.85
C GLY A 12 -16.83 7.85 -34.24
N ASP A 13 -15.73 7.31 -33.70
CA ASP A 13 -15.82 6.20 -32.73
C ASP A 13 -15.55 6.75 -31.31
N ALA A 14 -16.52 7.51 -30.81
CA ALA A 14 -16.63 7.76 -29.38
C ALA A 14 -16.87 6.39 -28.74
N THR A 15 -15.79 5.74 -28.28
CA THR A 15 -15.85 4.45 -27.56
C THR A 15 -16.88 4.59 -26.45
N ALA A 16 -17.92 3.74 -26.48
CA ALA A 16 -18.98 3.76 -25.47
C ALA A 16 -18.38 3.74 -24.07
N PRO A 17 -18.94 4.51 -23.13
CA PRO A 17 -18.40 4.59 -21.77
C PRO A 17 -18.35 3.21 -21.14
N MET A 18 -17.27 2.94 -20.34
CA MET A 18 -17.11 1.66 -19.67
C MET A 18 -18.33 1.33 -18.83
N PRO A 19 -18.92 0.12 -18.97
CA PRO A 19 -20.11 -0.27 -18.21
C PRO A 19 -19.88 -0.15 -16.71
N ALA A 20 -20.82 0.45 -15.98
CA ALA A 20 -20.73 0.61 -14.52
C ALA A 20 -20.48 -0.72 -13.77
N PRO A 21 -21.07 -1.88 -14.15
CA PRO A 21 -20.76 -3.16 -13.53
C PRO A 21 -19.28 -3.57 -13.65
N LEU A 22 -18.63 -3.26 -14.78
CA LEU A 22 -17.20 -3.58 -14.97
C LEU A 22 -16.33 -2.67 -14.10
N VAL A 23 -16.67 -1.38 -13.97
CA VAL A 23 -15.97 -0.46 -13.08
C VAL A 23 -16.09 -0.91 -11.62
N PHE A 24 -17.29 -1.32 -11.20
CA PHE A 24 -17.53 -1.88 -9.86
C PHE A 24 -16.75 -3.17 -9.64
N LEU A 25 -16.72 -4.07 -10.62
CA LEU A 25 -15.96 -5.32 -10.55
C LEU A 25 -14.46 -5.06 -10.37
N LEU A 26 -13.89 -4.10 -11.11
CA LEU A 26 -12.48 -3.73 -10.97
C LEU A 26 -12.19 -3.12 -9.57
N ALA A 27 -13.09 -2.28 -9.06
CA ALA A 27 -12.98 -1.73 -7.70
C ALA A 27 -13.07 -2.83 -6.62
N ALA A 28 -14.02 -3.75 -6.73
CA ALA A 28 -14.17 -4.88 -5.81
C ALA A 28 -12.96 -5.83 -5.88
N ALA A 29 -12.44 -6.06 -7.08
CA ALA A 29 -11.23 -6.85 -7.28
C ALA A 29 -9.99 -6.21 -6.63
N CYS A 30 -9.84 -4.89 -6.74
CA CYS A 30 -8.80 -4.14 -6.04
C CYS A 30 -8.96 -4.23 -4.52
N ALA A 31 -10.18 -4.09 -4.01
CA ALA A 31 -10.49 -4.20 -2.59
C ALA A 31 -10.09 -5.57 -2.03
N LEU A 32 -10.52 -6.65 -2.68
CA LEU A 32 -10.21 -8.02 -2.25
C LEU A 32 -8.71 -8.30 -2.34
N SER A 33 -8.04 -7.85 -3.41
CA SER A 33 -6.62 -8.11 -3.61
C SER A 33 -5.75 -7.43 -2.55
N VAL A 34 -6.01 -6.16 -2.23
CA VAL A 34 -5.26 -5.43 -1.20
C VAL A 34 -5.56 -5.94 0.20
N ALA A 35 -6.80 -6.36 0.47
CA ALA A 35 -7.21 -6.86 1.78
C ALA A 35 -6.36 -8.06 2.23
N ASN A 36 -5.96 -8.94 1.30
CA ASN A 36 -5.11 -10.12 1.58
C ASN A 36 -3.77 -9.77 2.25
N VAL A 37 -3.24 -8.58 2.02
CA VAL A 37 -1.97 -8.13 2.61
C VAL A 37 -2.13 -7.75 4.09
N TYR A 38 -3.37 -7.41 4.51
CA TYR A 38 -3.63 -6.82 5.84
C TYR A 38 -4.37 -7.74 6.81
N TYR A 39 -4.87 -8.90 6.35
CA TYR A 39 -5.64 -9.82 7.22
C TYR A 39 -4.88 -10.32 8.45
N ALA A 40 -3.57 -10.52 8.34
CA ALA A 40 -2.78 -11.09 9.43
C ALA A 40 -2.67 -10.16 10.66
N GLN A 41 -2.74 -8.83 10.47
CA GLN A 41 -2.45 -7.86 11.54
C GLN A 41 -3.34 -8.02 12.79
N PRO A 42 -4.68 -8.09 12.69
CA PRO A 42 -5.53 -8.29 13.87
C PRO A 42 -5.52 -9.72 14.40
N LEU A 43 -4.83 -10.66 13.74
CA LEU A 43 -4.85 -12.09 14.05
C LEU A 43 -3.51 -12.60 14.62
N LEU A 44 -2.53 -11.72 14.81
CA LEU A 44 -1.16 -12.11 15.18
C LEU A 44 -1.09 -12.84 16.53
N ASP A 45 -1.94 -12.48 17.48
CA ASP A 45 -2.02 -13.13 18.76
C ASP A 45 -2.54 -14.57 18.64
N ALA A 46 -3.57 -14.80 17.81
CA ALA A 46 -4.13 -16.13 17.54
C ALA A 46 -3.14 -17.02 16.76
N ILE A 47 -2.50 -16.45 15.73
CA ILE A 47 -1.46 -17.12 14.94
C ILE A 47 -0.25 -17.45 15.83
N GLY A 48 0.20 -16.48 16.64
CA GLY A 48 1.33 -16.67 17.56
C GLY A 48 1.10 -17.78 18.56
N ARG A 49 -0.09 -17.84 19.17
CA ARG A 49 -0.47 -18.91 20.09
C ARG A 49 -0.45 -20.28 19.43
N GLU A 50 -1.00 -20.41 18.23
CA GLU A 50 -1.11 -21.70 17.56
C GLU A 50 0.24 -22.26 17.09
N PHE A 51 1.10 -21.41 16.55
CA PHE A 51 2.42 -21.82 16.07
C PHE A 51 3.53 -21.69 17.12
N HIS A 52 3.18 -21.40 18.38
CA HIS A 52 4.13 -21.20 19.49
C HIS A 52 5.23 -20.18 19.15
N LEU A 53 4.85 -19.09 18.44
CA LEU A 53 5.77 -17.99 18.14
C LEU A 53 5.88 -17.08 19.35
N ASP A 54 7.09 -16.76 19.74
CA ASP A 54 7.33 -15.75 20.78
C ASP A 54 6.74 -14.39 20.38
N GLN A 55 6.29 -13.62 21.37
CA GLN A 55 5.77 -12.26 21.13
C GLN A 55 6.77 -11.38 20.36
N ALA A 56 8.07 -11.55 20.61
CA ALA A 56 9.11 -10.85 19.88
C ALA A 56 9.17 -11.22 18.38
N ALA A 57 8.85 -12.46 18.05
CA ALA A 57 8.98 -13.02 16.71
C ALA A 57 7.70 -12.94 15.88
N VAL A 58 6.51 -12.76 16.50
CA VAL A 58 5.24 -12.85 15.78
C VAL A 58 5.10 -11.83 14.63
N GLY A 59 5.79 -10.70 14.72
CA GLY A 59 5.86 -9.69 13.64
C GLY A 59 6.47 -10.21 12.33
N ILE A 60 7.19 -11.34 12.38
CA ILE A 60 7.75 -11.96 11.17
C ILE A 60 6.65 -12.37 10.17
N VAL A 61 5.43 -12.64 10.63
CA VAL A 61 4.28 -12.97 9.77
C VAL A 61 3.95 -11.81 8.84
N VAL A 62 3.87 -10.59 9.38
CA VAL A 62 3.65 -9.38 8.58
C VAL A 62 4.88 -9.05 7.75
N THR A 63 6.09 -9.20 8.32
CA THR A 63 7.35 -8.98 7.60
C THR A 63 7.47 -9.90 6.39
N ALA A 64 7.09 -11.18 6.50
CA ALA A 64 7.05 -12.13 5.38
C ALA A 64 6.09 -11.66 4.27
N THR A 65 4.90 -11.17 4.64
CA THR A 65 3.95 -10.60 3.68
C THR A 65 4.56 -9.38 2.97
N GLN A 66 5.23 -8.48 3.71
CA GLN A 66 5.86 -7.28 3.12
C GLN A 66 7.07 -7.62 2.23
N LEU A 67 7.81 -8.69 2.56
CA LEU A 67 8.84 -9.22 1.67
C LEU A 67 8.22 -9.65 0.33
N GLY A 68 7.09 -10.38 0.37
CA GLY A 68 6.32 -10.72 -0.82
C GLY A 68 5.90 -9.50 -1.63
N CYS A 69 5.41 -8.44 -0.95
CA CYS A 69 5.05 -7.18 -1.61
C CYS A 69 6.25 -6.55 -2.33
N ALA A 70 7.41 -6.48 -1.69
CA ALA A 70 8.63 -5.97 -2.31
C ALA A 70 9.06 -6.78 -3.54
N LEU A 71 9.01 -8.12 -3.44
CA LEU A 71 9.30 -9.02 -4.56
C LEU A 71 8.31 -8.83 -5.72
N ALA A 72 7.02 -8.63 -5.43
CA ALA A 72 6.00 -8.34 -6.43
C ALA A 72 6.31 -7.07 -7.21
N LEU A 73 6.60 -5.99 -6.50
CA LEU A 73 6.86 -4.66 -7.09
C LEU A 73 8.10 -4.66 -7.98
N PHE A 74 9.12 -5.41 -7.60
CA PHE A 74 10.35 -5.47 -8.37
C PHE A 74 10.27 -6.46 -9.53
N PHE A 75 9.76 -7.69 -9.29
CA PHE A 75 9.84 -8.76 -10.28
C PHE A 75 8.54 -8.99 -11.06
N VAL A 76 7.36 -8.83 -10.44
CA VAL A 76 6.09 -9.29 -11.04
C VAL A 76 5.35 -8.14 -11.71
N VAL A 77 5.31 -6.96 -11.10
CA VAL A 77 4.62 -5.79 -11.68
C VAL A 77 5.15 -5.42 -13.07
N PRO A 78 6.48 -5.41 -13.35
CA PRO A 78 7.00 -5.13 -14.68
C PRO A 78 6.58 -6.14 -15.76
N LEU A 79 6.21 -7.38 -15.40
CA LEU A 79 5.70 -8.37 -16.35
C LEU A 79 4.37 -7.93 -16.98
N GLY A 80 3.60 -7.09 -16.31
CA GLY A 80 2.35 -6.53 -16.84
C GLY A 80 2.52 -5.65 -18.09
N ASP A 81 3.73 -5.17 -18.34
CA ASP A 81 4.06 -4.40 -19.54
C ASP A 81 4.55 -5.27 -20.70
N LEU A 82 4.93 -6.54 -20.40
CA LEU A 82 5.50 -7.49 -21.38
C LEU A 82 4.53 -8.59 -21.79
N LEU A 83 3.67 -9.00 -20.89
CA LEU A 83 2.78 -10.14 -21.09
C LEU A 83 1.33 -9.68 -21.33
N ASP A 84 0.52 -10.57 -21.90
CA ASP A 84 -0.92 -10.39 -21.98
C ASP A 84 -1.49 -10.22 -20.55
N ARG A 85 -1.96 -9.01 -20.26
CA ARG A 85 -2.43 -8.62 -18.91
C ARG A 85 -3.53 -9.52 -18.40
N ARG A 86 -4.46 -9.95 -19.29
CA ARG A 86 -5.54 -10.84 -18.90
C ARG A 86 -5.02 -12.21 -18.44
N ARG A 87 -4.11 -12.81 -19.22
CA ARG A 87 -3.51 -14.11 -18.87
C ARG A 87 -2.71 -14.00 -17.58
N LEU A 88 -1.87 -12.97 -17.47
CA LEU A 88 -1.05 -12.73 -16.29
C LEU A 88 -1.93 -12.61 -15.02
N MET A 89 -3.00 -11.83 -15.07
CA MET A 89 -3.91 -11.64 -13.94
C MET A 89 -4.67 -12.91 -13.56
N LEU A 90 -5.15 -13.69 -14.53
CA LEU A 90 -5.84 -14.94 -14.24
C LEU A 90 -4.90 -15.98 -13.62
N VAL A 91 -3.65 -16.06 -14.08
CA VAL A 91 -2.62 -16.93 -13.48
C VAL A 91 -2.30 -16.45 -12.06
N GLN A 92 -2.06 -15.15 -11.86
CA GLN A 92 -1.78 -14.59 -10.53
C GLN A 92 -2.94 -14.84 -9.57
N LEU A 93 -4.20 -14.71 -10.03
CA LEU A 93 -5.38 -14.92 -9.20
C LEU A 93 -5.56 -16.40 -8.85
N GLY A 94 -5.31 -17.30 -9.80
CA GLY A 94 -5.30 -18.75 -9.54
C GLY A 94 -4.23 -19.13 -8.51
N LEU A 95 -3.02 -18.60 -8.65
CA LEU A 95 -1.94 -18.80 -7.68
C LEU A 95 -2.27 -18.18 -6.31
N LEU A 96 -2.96 -17.02 -6.27
CA LEU A 96 -3.43 -16.39 -5.04
C LEU A 96 -4.42 -17.28 -4.29
N VAL A 97 -5.38 -17.91 -5.02
CA VAL A 97 -6.30 -18.88 -4.41
C VAL A 97 -5.55 -20.06 -3.79
N LEU A 98 -4.54 -20.59 -4.50
CA LEU A 98 -3.71 -21.68 -3.97
C LEU A 98 -2.89 -21.22 -2.74
N ALA A 99 -2.33 -20.02 -2.77
CA ALA A 99 -1.58 -19.48 -1.64
C ALA A 99 -2.48 -19.26 -0.40
N LEU A 100 -3.70 -18.74 -0.60
CA LEU A 100 -4.71 -18.60 0.47
C LEU A 100 -5.10 -19.95 1.06
N ALA A 101 -5.35 -20.95 0.22
CA ALA A 101 -5.63 -22.31 0.68
C ALA A 101 -4.44 -22.93 1.42
N ALA A 102 -3.22 -22.69 0.95
CA ALA A 102 -1.99 -23.16 1.59
C ALA A 102 -1.80 -22.52 2.98
N VAL A 103 -2.08 -21.23 3.13
CA VAL A 103 -2.05 -20.55 4.44
C VAL A 103 -3.11 -21.10 5.36
N ALA A 104 -4.33 -21.29 4.90
CA ALA A 104 -5.41 -21.89 5.67
C ALA A 104 -5.08 -23.32 6.14
N ALA A 105 -4.36 -24.09 5.33
CA ALA A 105 -3.93 -25.47 5.61
C ALA A 105 -2.56 -25.57 6.29
N SER A 106 -1.93 -24.44 6.68
CA SER A 106 -0.58 -24.45 7.27
C SER A 106 -0.54 -25.25 8.57
N ALA A 107 0.41 -26.20 8.64
CA ALA A 107 0.60 -27.07 9.81
C ALA A 107 1.79 -26.63 10.68
N ASN A 108 2.66 -25.74 10.18
CA ASN A 108 3.83 -25.25 10.88
C ASN A 108 4.19 -23.82 10.48
N ALA A 109 4.99 -23.15 11.28
CA ALA A 109 5.38 -21.76 11.06
C ALA A 109 6.14 -21.52 9.72
N PRO A 110 7.11 -22.34 9.29
CA PRO A 110 7.77 -22.17 8.00
C PRO A 110 6.81 -22.22 6.81
N TRP A 111 5.85 -23.13 6.82
CA TRP A 111 4.81 -23.21 5.79
C TRP A 111 3.94 -21.96 5.78
N LEU A 112 3.48 -21.52 6.96
CA LEU A 112 2.73 -20.27 7.10
C LEU A 112 3.51 -19.09 6.51
N LEU A 113 4.77 -18.92 6.89
CA LEU A 113 5.61 -17.82 6.43
C LEU A 113 5.82 -17.83 4.92
N ALA A 114 6.06 -19.02 4.33
CA ALA A 114 6.16 -19.15 2.88
C ALA A 114 4.84 -18.74 2.19
N GLY A 115 3.69 -19.16 2.75
CA GLY A 115 2.37 -18.74 2.31
C GLY A 115 2.18 -17.22 2.42
N MET A 116 2.61 -16.59 3.51
CA MET A 116 2.52 -15.14 3.70
C MET A 116 3.37 -14.36 2.67
N VAL A 117 4.57 -14.85 2.33
CA VAL A 117 5.36 -14.29 1.22
C VAL A 117 4.58 -14.39 -0.10
N ALA A 118 4.00 -15.55 -0.39
CA ALA A 118 3.21 -15.75 -1.60
C ALA A 118 1.97 -14.83 -1.64
N LEU A 119 1.26 -14.65 -0.51
CA LEU A 119 0.12 -13.73 -0.40
C LEU A 119 0.52 -12.28 -0.65
N GLY A 120 1.62 -11.83 -0.04
CA GLY A 120 2.14 -10.48 -0.26
C GLY A 120 2.51 -10.24 -1.72
N LEU A 121 3.18 -11.23 -2.34
CA LEU A 121 3.59 -11.17 -3.74
C LEU A 121 2.37 -11.12 -4.68
N LEU A 122 1.45 -12.05 -4.53
CA LEU A 122 0.32 -12.19 -5.45
C LEU A 122 -0.74 -11.11 -5.21
N GLY A 123 -1.03 -10.76 -3.96
CA GLY A 123 -1.98 -9.69 -3.60
C GLY A 123 -1.53 -8.32 -4.11
N THR A 124 -0.25 -8.00 -3.94
CA THR A 124 0.32 -6.73 -4.45
C THR A 124 0.38 -6.71 -5.97
N ALA A 125 0.85 -7.80 -6.61
CA ALA A 125 0.89 -7.89 -8.07
C ALA A 125 -0.51 -7.74 -8.68
N MET A 126 -1.53 -8.37 -8.09
CA MET A 126 -2.93 -8.23 -8.51
C MET A 126 -3.43 -6.80 -8.35
N THR A 127 -3.21 -6.18 -7.19
CA THR A 127 -3.66 -4.80 -6.94
C THR A 127 -3.06 -3.82 -7.96
N GLN A 128 -1.75 -3.87 -8.18
CA GLN A 128 -1.07 -3.01 -9.16
C GLN A 128 -1.49 -3.33 -10.60
N GLY A 129 -1.64 -4.61 -10.93
CA GLY A 129 -2.12 -5.07 -12.23
C GLY A 129 -3.54 -4.58 -12.54
N LEU A 130 -4.46 -4.64 -11.57
CA LEU A 130 -5.84 -4.15 -11.70
C LEU A 130 -5.91 -2.64 -11.88
N LEU A 131 -5.09 -1.87 -11.14
CA LEU A 131 -4.99 -0.43 -11.32
C LEU A 131 -4.48 -0.06 -12.72
N ALA A 132 -3.41 -0.73 -13.18
CA ALA A 132 -2.87 -0.54 -14.51
C ALA A 132 -3.87 -0.94 -15.62
N LEU A 133 -4.62 -2.04 -15.41
CA LEU A 133 -5.68 -2.49 -16.31
C LEU A 133 -6.83 -1.49 -16.37
N SER A 134 -7.26 -0.96 -15.22
CA SER A 134 -8.31 0.05 -15.14
C SER A 134 -7.96 1.30 -15.96
N ALA A 135 -6.70 1.74 -15.87
CA ALA A 135 -6.19 2.86 -16.66
C ALA A 135 -6.11 2.56 -18.16
N ALA A 136 -5.81 1.31 -18.54
CA ALA A 136 -5.65 0.88 -19.93
C ALA A 136 -6.99 0.65 -20.65
N LEU A 137 -8.01 0.18 -19.93
CA LEU A 137 -9.35 -0.07 -20.48
C LEU A 137 -10.19 1.21 -20.59
N ALA A 138 -9.91 2.22 -19.79
CA ALA A 138 -10.68 3.45 -19.74
C ALA A 138 -10.35 4.37 -20.93
N ALA A 139 -11.39 4.90 -21.58
CA ALA A 139 -11.24 5.96 -22.57
C ALA A 139 -10.59 7.22 -21.91
N PRO A 140 -9.83 8.04 -22.65
CA PRO A 140 -9.16 9.21 -22.09
C PRO A 140 -10.08 10.12 -21.26
N ALA A 141 -11.32 10.34 -21.74
CA ALA A 141 -12.29 11.21 -21.08
C ALA A 141 -12.83 10.67 -19.73
N GLU A 142 -12.79 9.35 -19.50
CA GLU A 142 -13.32 8.73 -18.29
C GLU A 142 -12.26 8.04 -17.43
N ARG A 143 -10.98 8.13 -17.82
CA ARG A 143 -9.87 7.48 -17.13
C ARG A 143 -9.82 7.87 -15.65
N GLY A 144 -10.05 9.14 -15.31
CA GLY A 144 -10.11 9.61 -13.94
C GLY A 144 -11.20 8.93 -13.11
N ARG A 145 -12.41 8.75 -13.69
CA ARG A 145 -13.53 8.06 -13.04
C ARG A 145 -13.22 6.59 -12.76
N VAL A 146 -12.71 5.88 -13.76
CA VAL A 146 -12.46 4.43 -13.67
C VAL A 146 -11.28 4.13 -12.74
N VAL A 147 -10.15 4.83 -12.89
CA VAL A 147 -8.99 4.68 -11.99
C VAL A 147 -9.33 5.14 -10.59
N GLY A 148 -10.08 6.24 -10.45
CA GLY A 148 -10.56 6.72 -9.16
C GLY A 148 -11.44 5.69 -8.44
N ALA A 149 -12.34 5.00 -9.15
CA ALA A 149 -13.15 3.93 -8.59
C ALA A 149 -12.30 2.72 -8.16
N ALA A 150 -11.34 2.30 -8.97
CA ALA A 150 -10.41 1.21 -8.64
C ALA A 150 -9.56 1.56 -7.40
N GLN A 151 -9.04 2.77 -7.33
CA GLN A 151 -8.29 3.27 -6.17
C GLN A 151 -9.18 3.40 -4.93
N GLY A 152 -10.44 3.82 -5.09
CA GLY A 152 -11.45 3.79 -4.02
C GLY A 152 -11.65 2.37 -3.48
N GLY A 153 -11.68 1.37 -4.37
CA GLY A 153 -11.69 -0.04 -3.99
C GLY A 153 -10.49 -0.43 -3.12
N VAL A 154 -9.27 -0.02 -3.50
CA VAL A 154 -8.06 -0.25 -2.68
C VAL A 154 -8.24 0.33 -1.27
N VAL A 155 -8.73 1.57 -1.16
CA VAL A 155 -8.93 2.22 0.14
C VAL A 155 -9.97 1.49 0.97
N ILE A 156 -11.12 1.14 0.38
CA ILE A 156 -12.18 0.38 1.06
C ILE A 156 -11.66 -0.98 1.52
N GLY A 157 -10.92 -1.67 0.65
CA GLY A 157 -10.30 -2.97 0.98
C GLY A 157 -9.35 -2.86 2.16
N LEU A 158 -8.50 -1.84 2.20
CA LEU A 158 -7.57 -1.58 3.30
C LEU A 158 -8.30 -1.34 4.64
N LEU A 159 -9.36 -0.53 4.61
CA LEU A 159 -10.12 -0.16 5.82
C LEU A 159 -10.92 -1.34 6.37
N LEU A 160 -11.60 -2.07 5.48
CA LEU A 160 -12.46 -3.19 5.88
C LEU A 160 -11.69 -4.46 6.19
N ALA A 161 -10.47 -4.64 5.62
CA ALA A 161 -9.70 -5.87 5.76
C ALA A 161 -9.55 -6.32 7.21
N ARG A 162 -9.15 -5.40 8.09
CA ARG A 162 -8.89 -5.70 9.51
C ARG A 162 -10.17 -6.05 10.26
N THR A 163 -11.24 -5.29 10.05
CA THR A 163 -12.54 -5.52 10.71
C THR A 163 -13.16 -6.84 10.26
N LEU A 164 -13.17 -7.11 8.95
CA LEU A 164 -13.71 -8.35 8.40
C LEU A 164 -12.87 -9.56 8.81
N ALA A 165 -11.54 -9.44 8.81
CA ALA A 165 -10.66 -10.50 9.30
C ALA A 165 -10.91 -10.80 10.77
N GLY A 166 -11.06 -9.76 11.61
CA GLY A 166 -11.41 -9.92 13.02
C GLY A 166 -12.75 -10.63 13.20
N ALA A 167 -13.80 -10.18 12.49
CA ALA A 167 -15.15 -10.75 12.60
C ALA A 167 -15.19 -12.24 12.18
N LEU A 168 -14.54 -12.58 11.07
CA LEU A 168 -14.44 -13.96 10.61
C LEU A 168 -13.65 -14.83 11.60
N ALA A 169 -12.59 -14.28 12.18
CA ALA A 169 -11.75 -15.00 13.14
C ALA A 169 -12.47 -15.23 14.47
N ASP A 170 -13.25 -14.26 14.96
CA ASP A 170 -14.05 -14.41 16.17
C ASP A 170 -15.16 -15.48 16.01
N LEU A 171 -15.72 -15.66 14.79
CA LEU A 171 -16.78 -16.62 14.51
C LEU A 171 -16.26 -18.02 14.21
N TRP A 172 -15.19 -18.16 13.42
CA TRP A 172 -14.74 -19.45 12.87
C TRP A 172 -13.23 -19.67 12.96
N GLY A 173 -12.52 -18.82 13.69
CA GLY A 173 -11.07 -18.87 13.82
C GLY A 173 -10.33 -18.21 12.65
N TRP A 174 -9.05 -17.93 12.86
CA TRP A 174 -8.23 -17.13 11.92
C TRP A 174 -8.08 -17.79 10.53
N ARG A 175 -8.11 -19.13 10.45
CA ARG A 175 -8.03 -19.85 9.17
C ARG A 175 -9.22 -19.57 8.24
N ALA A 176 -10.40 -19.37 8.81
CA ALA A 176 -11.61 -19.07 8.03
C ALA A 176 -11.47 -17.80 7.20
N VAL A 177 -10.69 -16.83 7.66
CA VAL A 177 -10.41 -15.60 6.90
C VAL A 177 -9.78 -15.93 5.54
N TYR A 178 -8.80 -16.82 5.54
CA TYR A 178 -8.08 -17.23 4.33
C TYR A 178 -8.93 -18.16 3.45
N VAL A 179 -9.74 -19.03 4.03
CA VAL A 179 -10.69 -19.89 3.28
C VAL A 179 -11.73 -19.03 2.58
N VAL A 180 -12.37 -18.10 3.30
CA VAL A 180 -13.38 -17.20 2.72
C VAL A 180 -12.75 -16.34 1.63
N SER A 181 -11.56 -15.81 1.87
CA SER A 181 -10.85 -15.02 0.84
C SER A 181 -10.47 -15.86 -0.38
N ALA A 182 -10.09 -17.13 -0.21
CA ALA A 182 -9.83 -18.06 -1.32
C ALA A 182 -11.09 -18.29 -2.16
N CYS A 183 -12.24 -18.53 -1.51
CA CYS A 183 -13.53 -18.69 -2.20
C CYS A 183 -13.93 -17.43 -2.98
N LEU A 184 -13.82 -16.26 -2.35
CA LEU A 184 -14.12 -14.98 -3.01
C LEU A 184 -13.16 -14.71 -4.18
N SER A 185 -11.88 -15.01 -4.03
CA SER A 185 -10.88 -14.85 -5.08
C SER A 185 -11.12 -15.84 -6.23
N ALA A 186 -11.58 -17.07 -5.96
CA ALA A 186 -11.95 -18.03 -6.98
C ALA A 186 -13.18 -17.55 -7.78
N VAL A 187 -14.22 -17.06 -7.10
CA VAL A 187 -15.38 -16.45 -7.75
C VAL A 187 -14.95 -15.26 -8.61
N LEU A 188 -14.11 -14.39 -8.07
CA LEU A 188 -13.55 -13.24 -8.79
C LEU A 188 -12.79 -13.69 -10.04
N ALA A 189 -12.00 -14.77 -9.95
CA ALA A 189 -11.27 -15.34 -11.10
C ALA A 189 -12.22 -15.76 -12.22
N LEU A 190 -13.32 -16.45 -11.89
CA LEU A 190 -14.34 -16.88 -12.86
C LEU A 190 -15.03 -15.68 -13.51
N VAL A 191 -15.41 -14.68 -12.72
CA VAL A 191 -16.06 -13.47 -13.23
C VAL A 191 -15.11 -12.67 -14.12
N LEU A 192 -13.88 -12.44 -13.71
CA LEU A 192 -12.87 -11.74 -14.53
C LEU A 192 -12.54 -12.51 -15.81
N ALA A 193 -12.45 -13.85 -15.75
CA ALA A 193 -12.23 -14.68 -16.93
C ALA A 193 -13.34 -14.52 -17.98
N ARG A 194 -14.58 -14.25 -17.54
CA ARG A 194 -15.72 -14.06 -18.43
C ARG A 194 -15.85 -12.64 -18.98
N TRP A 195 -15.50 -11.64 -18.18
CA TRP A 195 -15.79 -10.22 -18.49
C TRP A 195 -14.61 -9.48 -19.11
N LEU A 196 -13.36 -9.93 -18.85
CA LEU A 196 -12.18 -9.26 -19.40
C LEU A 196 -12.02 -9.55 -20.91
N PRO A 197 -11.72 -8.52 -21.71
CA PRO A 197 -11.44 -8.66 -23.14
C PRO A 197 -10.33 -9.67 -23.40
N ARG A 198 -10.47 -10.48 -24.47
CA ARG A 198 -9.57 -11.61 -24.77
C ARG A 198 -8.21 -11.22 -25.35
N ARG A 199 -8.02 -10.00 -25.80
CA ARG A 199 -6.75 -9.51 -26.35
C ARG A 199 -6.38 -8.16 -25.74
N GLN A 200 -5.26 -8.11 -25.09
CA GLN A 200 -4.57 -6.90 -24.71
C GLN A 200 -3.14 -7.04 -25.17
N LEU A 201 -2.74 -6.21 -26.14
CA LEU A 201 -1.40 -6.22 -26.69
C LEU A 201 -0.41 -5.73 -25.62
N PRO A 202 0.79 -6.34 -25.53
CA PRO A 202 1.87 -5.82 -24.70
C PRO A 202 2.25 -4.40 -25.15
N VAL A 203 2.54 -3.53 -24.18
CA VAL A 203 2.85 -2.10 -24.44
C VAL A 203 4.33 -1.87 -24.70
N ALA A 204 5.22 -2.79 -24.36
CA ALA A 204 6.65 -2.51 -24.27
C ALA A 204 7.50 -3.05 -25.41
N GLY A 205 8.33 -2.17 -25.99
CA GLY A 205 9.49 -2.53 -26.80
C GLY A 205 10.76 -2.86 -26.00
N LEU A 206 10.72 -2.89 -24.66
CA LEU A 206 11.89 -3.15 -23.80
C LEU A 206 11.86 -4.58 -23.27
N GLY A 207 13.03 -5.25 -23.27
CA GLY A 207 13.18 -6.57 -22.65
C GLY A 207 13.06 -6.52 -21.11
N TYR A 208 12.69 -7.64 -20.47
CA TYR A 208 12.48 -7.73 -19.02
C TYR A 208 13.67 -7.25 -18.19
N GLY A 209 14.90 -7.68 -18.55
CA GLY A 209 16.11 -7.22 -17.86
C GLY A 209 16.34 -5.71 -17.95
N ALA A 210 15.97 -5.09 -19.09
CA ALA A 210 16.06 -3.64 -19.26
C ALA A 210 15.03 -2.90 -18.38
N LEU A 211 13.83 -3.46 -18.19
CA LEU A 211 12.82 -2.90 -17.26
C LEU A 211 13.32 -2.95 -15.83
N LEU A 212 13.82 -4.10 -15.34
CA LEU A 212 14.38 -4.22 -13.99
C LEU A 212 15.55 -3.27 -13.78
N ARG A 213 16.49 -3.22 -14.73
CA ARG A 213 17.61 -2.29 -14.68
C ARG A 213 17.16 -0.83 -14.62
N SER A 214 16.08 -0.48 -15.35
CA SER A 214 15.56 0.89 -15.36
C SER A 214 14.96 1.30 -14.00
N VAL A 215 14.28 0.40 -13.28
CA VAL A 215 13.80 0.67 -11.91
C VAL A 215 14.98 0.91 -10.97
N PHE A 216 16.00 0.05 -11.05
CA PHE A 216 17.23 0.21 -10.25
C PHE A 216 17.97 1.51 -10.58
N THR A 217 18.09 1.85 -11.86
CA THR A 217 18.72 3.10 -12.30
C THR A 217 17.97 4.31 -11.71
N LEU A 218 16.64 4.34 -11.77
CA LEU A 218 15.82 5.42 -11.18
C LEU A 218 16.05 5.54 -9.67
N LEU A 219 16.16 4.41 -8.96
CA LEU A 219 16.45 4.40 -7.51
C LEU A 219 17.82 5.02 -7.19
N VAL A 220 18.80 4.84 -8.07
CA VAL A 220 20.17 5.37 -7.86
C VAL A 220 20.29 6.81 -8.36
N THR A 221 19.67 7.17 -9.50
CA THR A 221 19.87 8.48 -10.14
C THR A 221 18.92 9.55 -9.62
N GLU A 222 17.64 9.20 -9.35
CA GLU A 222 16.63 10.19 -9.02
C GLU A 222 16.66 10.58 -7.54
N ARG A 223 17.22 11.77 -7.24
CA ARG A 223 17.32 12.28 -5.86
C ARG A 223 15.95 12.42 -5.20
N VAL A 224 14.93 12.93 -5.94
CA VAL A 224 13.59 13.13 -5.38
C VAL A 224 12.97 11.78 -5.00
N LEU A 225 13.12 10.74 -5.84
CA LEU A 225 12.64 9.39 -5.54
C LEU A 225 13.29 8.85 -4.27
N ARG A 226 14.62 9.01 -4.10
CA ARG A 226 15.33 8.56 -2.89
C ARG A 226 14.87 9.29 -1.63
N VAL A 227 14.75 10.62 -1.70
CA VAL A 227 14.33 11.42 -0.53
C VAL A 227 12.90 11.09 -0.15
N ARG A 228 11.97 11.07 -1.11
CA ARG A 228 10.57 10.74 -0.86
C ARG A 228 10.38 9.27 -0.51
N GLY A 229 11.17 8.39 -1.08
CA GLY A 229 11.23 6.98 -0.72
C GLY A 229 11.70 6.75 0.72
N MET A 230 12.75 7.44 1.17
CA MET A 230 13.22 7.33 2.56
C MET A 230 12.17 7.85 3.56
N ILE A 231 11.50 8.96 3.24
CA ILE A 231 10.36 9.43 4.06
C ILE A 231 9.26 8.36 4.08
N ALA A 232 8.95 7.73 2.94
CA ALA A 232 7.97 6.65 2.87
C ALA A 232 8.40 5.44 3.72
N LEU A 233 9.66 5.03 3.65
CA LEU A 233 10.20 3.93 4.46
C LEU A 233 9.96 4.19 5.94
N LEU A 234 10.33 5.37 6.43
CA LEU A 234 10.21 5.72 7.86
C LEU A 234 8.74 5.87 8.28
N MET A 235 7.90 6.57 7.51
CA MET A 235 6.49 6.73 7.87
C MET A 235 5.72 5.41 7.86
N PHE A 236 6.02 4.52 6.91
CA PHE A 236 5.38 3.20 6.86
C PHE A 236 5.97 2.22 7.88
N ALA A 237 7.23 2.41 8.29
CA ALA A 237 7.78 1.69 9.44
C ALA A 237 7.03 2.05 10.73
N ALA A 238 6.81 3.34 10.98
CA ALA A 238 6.03 3.81 12.14
C ALA A 238 4.58 3.30 12.08
N PHE A 239 3.93 3.40 10.93
CA PHE A 239 2.56 2.92 10.71
C PHE A 239 2.43 1.42 10.91
N SER A 240 3.33 0.64 10.33
CA SER A 240 3.32 -0.82 10.44
C SER A 240 3.68 -1.28 11.85
N ALA A 241 4.58 -0.57 12.54
CA ALA A 241 4.87 -0.81 13.95
C ALA A 241 3.62 -0.69 14.82
N PHE A 242 2.83 0.37 14.62
CA PHE A 242 1.56 0.56 15.31
C PHE A 242 0.58 -0.60 15.05
N TRP A 243 0.23 -0.83 13.78
CA TRP A 243 -0.81 -1.81 13.43
C TRP A 243 -0.42 -3.26 13.73
N THR A 244 0.87 -3.59 13.70
CA THR A 244 1.35 -4.93 14.02
C THR A 244 1.33 -5.20 15.52
N ALA A 245 1.70 -4.23 16.33
CA ALA A 245 1.74 -4.40 17.78
C ALA A 245 0.38 -4.17 18.47
N LEU A 246 -0.55 -3.46 17.83
CA LEU A 246 -1.83 -3.04 18.42
C LEU A 246 -2.67 -4.21 18.98
N VAL A 247 -2.69 -5.35 18.29
CA VAL A 247 -3.45 -6.51 18.75
C VAL A 247 -2.96 -7.05 20.08
N LEU A 248 -1.66 -6.93 20.37
CA LEU A 248 -1.05 -7.54 21.56
C LEU A 248 -1.58 -6.98 22.88
N PRO A 249 -1.58 -5.64 23.13
CA PRO A 249 -2.16 -5.09 24.34
C PRO A 249 -3.69 -5.14 24.35
N LEU A 250 -4.36 -5.05 23.20
CA LEU A 250 -5.82 -5.03 23.15
C LEU A 250 -6.46 -6.41 23.37
N SER A 251 -5.80 -7.50 22.95
CA SER A 251 -6.27 -8.88 23.18
C SER A 251 -5.91 -9.42 24.57
N ALA A 252 -5.00 -8.77 25.28
CA ALA A 252 -4.59 -9.13 26.63
C ALA A 252 -5.42 -8.39 27.70
N PRO A 253 -5.50 -8.91 28.97
CA PRO A 253 -6.02 -8.14 30.08
C PRO A 253 -5.26 -6.81 30.27
N PRO A 254 -5.91 -5.71 30.68
CA PRO A 254 -7.31 -5.62 31.11
C PRO A 254 -8.33 -5.44 29.98
N HIS A 255 -7.91 -5.21 28.75
CA HIS A 255 -8.84 -4.87 27.65
C HIS A 255 -9.57 -6.09 27.13
N SER A 256 -8.89 -7.20 26.87
CA SER A 256 -9.45 -8.46 26.38
C SER A 256 -10.47 -8.29 25.23
N LEU A 257 -10.15 -7.41 24.28
CA LEU A 257 -11.02 -7.11 23.15
C LEU A 257 -11.02 -8.25 22.13
N SER A 258 -12.17 -8.45 21.47
CA SER A 258 -12.29 -9.37 20.34
C SER A 258 -11.48 -8.87 19.13
N HIS A 259 -11.11 -9.76 18.21
CA HIS A 259 -10.41 -9.40 16.97
C HIS A 259 -11.23 -8.43 16.13
N THR A 260 -12.58 -8.56 16.16
CA THR A 260 -13.50 -7.60 15.51
C THR A 260 -13.30 -6.19 16.07
N ALA A 261 -13.27 -6.04 17.40
CA ALA A 261 -13.10 -4.75 18.05
C ALA A 261 -11.72 -4.14 17.75
N VAL A 262 -10.66 -4.95 17.79
CA VAL A 262 -9.30 -4.52 17.38
C VAL A 262 -9.29 -4.07 15.93
N GLY A 263 -9.90 -4.85 15.02
CA GLY A 263 -9.98 -4.51 13.60
C GLY A 263 -10.80 -3.25 13.31
N ALA A 264 -11.82 -2.96 14.15
CA ALA A 264 -12.70 -1.81 13.99
C ALA A 264 -11.97 -0.46 14.15
N PHE A 265 -10.84 -0.42 14.86
CA PHE A 265 -9.98 0.77 14.86
C PHE A 265 -9.50 1.15 13.46
N GLY A 266 -9.42 0.19 12.52
CA GLY A 266 -9.13 0.46 11.11
C GLY A 266 -10.17 1.35 10.42
N LEU A 267 -11.42 1.34 10.88
CA LEU A 267 -12.50 2.18 10.33
C LEU A 267 -12.31 3.66 10.66
N VAL A 268 -11.59 4.00 11.73
CA VAL A 268 -11.23 5.37 12.05
C VAL A 268 -10.45 6.01 10.90
N GLY A 269 -9.66 5.22 10.17
CA GLY A 269 -8.91 5.65 9.00
C GLY A 269 -9.76 6.15 7.82
N VAL A 270 -11.08 5.94 7.81
CA VAL A 270 -11.98 6.50 6.78
C VAL A 270 -11.83 8.02 6.67
N VAL A 271 -11.63 8.71 7.79
CA VAL A 271 -11.40 10.17 7.82
C VAL A 271 -10.10 10.54 7.10
N GLY A 272 -9.11 9.66 7.08
CA GLY A 272 -7.86 9.84 6.33
C GLY A 272 -8.06 10.03 4.83
N VAL A 273 -9.10 9.43 4.25
CA VAL A 273 -9.45 9.58 2.83
C VAL A 273 -9.76 11.04 2.47
N LEU A 274 -10.45 11.75 3.36
CA LEU A 274 -10.76 13.17 3.19
C LEU A 274 -9.47 14.02 3.19
N MET A 275 -8.51 13.65 4.02
CA MET A 275 -7.20 14.30 4.06
C MET A 275 -6.39 14.03 2.78
N ALA A 276 -6.47 12.83 2.21
CA ALA A 276 -5.81 12.50 0.94
C ALA A 276 -6.21 13.46 -0.19
N ALA A 277 -7.51 13.73 -0.34
CA ALA A 277 -8.02 14.67 -1.34
C ALA A 277 -7.54 16.11 -1.10
N ARG A 278 -7.46 16.54 0.18
CA ARG A 278 -6.94 17.87 0.55
C ARG A 278 -5.44 17.97 0.28
N ALA A 279 -4.67 16.93 0.64
CA ALA A 279 -3.23 16.89 0.43
C ALA A 279 -2.87 16.92 -1.06
N GLY A 280 -3.61 16.21 -1.91
CA GLY A 280 -3.45 16.28 -3.37
C GLY A 280 -3.62 17.70 -3.90
N ARG A 281 -4.73 18.39 -3.54
CA ARG A 281 -4.95 19.79 -3.95
C ARG A 281 -3.85 20.73 -3.45
N GLN A 282 -3.33 20.52 -2.24
CA GLN A 282 -2.21 21.34 -1.72
C GLN A 282 -0.91 21.07 -2.48
N ALA A 283 -0.65 19.83 -2.88
CA ALA A 283 0.52 19.47 -3.67
C ALA A 283 0.45 20.12 -5.06
N ASP A 284 -0.72 20.08 -5.71
CA ASP A 284 -0.97 20.71 -7.02
C ASP A 284 -0.83 22.26 -6.96
N ALA A 285 -1.19 22.83 -5.81
CA ALA A 285 -1.01 24.28 -5.54
C ALA A 285 0.43 24.67 -5.16
N GLY A 286 1.41 23.76 -5.25
CA GLY A 286 2.81 24.04 -4.93
C GLY A 286 3.17 23.99 -3.44
N HIS A 287 2.23 23.63 -2.56
CA HIS A 287 2.44 23.60 -1.11
C HIS A 287 2.91 22.23 -0.56
N ALA A 288 3.49 21.37 -1.43
CA ALA A 288 3.90 20.00 -1.08
C ALA A 288 4.87 19.94 0.13
N GLN A 289 5.81 20.88 0.22
CA GLN A 289 6.76 20.91 1.34
C GLN A 289 6.08 21.28 2.67
N ARG A 290 5.14 22.22 2.65
CA ARG A 290 4.36 22.59 3.84
C ARG A 290 3.48 21.44 4.31
N THR A 291 2.82 20.74 3.37
CA THR A 291 2.02 19.55 3.68
C THR A 291 2.89 18.45 4.26
N THR A 292 4.11 18.25 3.74
CA THR A 292 5.08 17.28 4.29
C THR A 292 5.47 17.64 5.73
N ALA A 293 5.78 18.92 6.01
CA ALA A 293 6.14 19.36 7.35
C ALA A 293 5.01 19.10 8.37
N ILE A 294 3.79 19.51 8.03
CA ILE A 294 2.60 19.33 8.88
C ILE A 294 2.31 17.84 9.08
N GLY A 295 2.38 17.04 8.02
CA GLY A 295 2.14 15.59 8.08
C GLY A 295 3.17 14.88 8.98
N LEU A 296 4.46 15.22 8.87
CA LEU A 296 5.50 14.63 9.72
C LEU A 296 5.39 15.06 11.17
N ALA A 297 5.06 16.34 11.43
CA ALA A 297 4.80 16.81 12.77
C ALA A 297 3.58 16.11 13.41
N LEU A 298 2.49 15.97 12.64
CA LEU A 298 1.29 15.24 13.09
C LEU A 298 1.60 13.77 13.37
N LEU A 299 2.44 13.13 12.53
CA LEU A 299 2.88 11.74 12.72
C LEU A 299 3.66 11.58 14.04
N CYS A 300 4.50 12.56 14.40
CA CYS A 300 5.21 12.57 15.70
C CYS A 300 4.22 12.74 16.86
N VAL A 301 3.30 13.70 16.77
CA VAL A 301 2.36 14.02 17.84
C VAL A 301 1.34 12.90 18.07
N ALA A 302 0.99 12.13 17.03
CA ALA A 302 0.03 11.03 17.12
C ALA A 302 0.41 9.97 18.16
N TRP A 303 1.69 9.80 18.46
CA TRP A 303 2.17 8.81 19.43
C TRP A 303 1.85 9.19 20.87
N ALA A 304 1.66 10.47 21.18
CA ALA A 304 1.31 10.91 22.54
C ALA A 304 -0.07 10.35 22.98
N PRO A 305 -1.18 10.56 22.25
CA PRO A 305 -2.45 9.94 22.62
C PRO A 305 -2.43 8.42 22.49
N ILE A 306 -1.67 7.84 21.53
CA ILE A 306 -1.50 6.37 21.42
C ILE A 306 -0.89 5.78 22.70
N ALA A 307 0.07 6.48 23.31
CA ALA A 307 0.70 6.03 24.56
C ALA A 307 -0.25 6.03 25.76
N LEU A 308 -1.38 6.75 25.68
CA LEU A 308 -2.40 6.84 26.73
C LEU A 308 -3.48 5.75 26.62
N LEU A 309 -3.20 4.64 25.91
CA LEU A 309 -4.11 3.49 25.75
C LEU A 309 -4.66 2.99 27.09
N ASP A 310 -3.81 2.86 28.11
CA ASP A 310 -4.19 2.32 29.43
C ASP A 310 -5.18 3.24 30.18
N TYR A 311 -5.25 4.51 29.83
CA TYR A 311 -6.22 5.45 30.43
C TYR A 311 -7.57 5.39 29.74
N SER A 312 -7.62 5.27 28.39
CA SER A 312 -8.87 5.20 27.65
C SER A 312 -8.65 4.84 26.17
N LEU A 313 -9.54 4.01 25.65
CA LEU A 313 -9.61 3.68 24.21
C LEU A 313 -9.90 4.91 23.32
N TRP A 314 -10.49 5.99 23.88
CA TRP A 314 -10.69 7.23 23.13
C TRP A 314 -9.39 7.95 22.79
N TRP A 315 -8.39 7.89 23.69
CA TRP A 315 -7.05 8.39 23.38
C TRP A 315 -6.40 7.60 22.25
N LEU A 316 -6.55 6.28 22.28
CA LEU A 316 -6.11 5.42 21.19
C LEU A 316 -6.80 5.81 19.87
N ALA A 317 -8.13 5.97 19.86
CA ALA A 317 -8.89 6.36 18.67
C ALA A 317 -8.43 7.72 18.10
N LEU A 318 -8.17 8.69 18.98
CA LEU A 318 -7.62 10.00 18.58
C LEU A 318 -6.23 9.86 17.96
N GLY A 319 -5.40 9.02 18.55
CA GLY A 319 -4.05 8.74 18.03
C GLY A 319 -4.08 8.04 16.68
N VAL A 320 -4.95 7.04 16.49
CA VAL A 320 -5.17 6.36 15.21
C VAL A 320 -5.63 7.35 14.15
N LEU A 321 -6.59 8.21 14.49
CA LEU A 321 -7.07 9.25 13.58
C LEU A 321 -5.91 10.18 13.14
N ALA A 322 -5.11 10.65 14.06
CA ALA A 322 -3.97 11.54 13.77
C ALA A 322 -2.92 10.81 12.90
N LEU A 323 -2.61 9.55 13.22
CA LEU A 323 -1.66 8.72 12.50
C LEU A 323 -2.10 8.48 11.05
N ASP A 324 -3.38 8.12 10.84
CA ASP A 324 -3.92 7.86 9.50
C ASP A 324 -4.03 9.14 8.67
N LEU A 325 -4.45 10.27 9.27
CA LEU A 325 -4.45 11.58 8.61
C LEU A 325 -3.04 11.97 8.15
N ALA A 326 -2.05 11.82 9.03
CA ALA A 326 -0.65 12.10 8.72
C ALA A 326 -0.14 11.23 7.59
N LEU A 327 -0.38 9.91 7.69
CA LEU A 327 0.07 8.94 6.68
C LEU A 327 -0.52 9.24 5.30
N GLN A 328 -1.83 9.47 5.20
CA GLN A 328 -2.49 9.73 3.93
C GLN A 328 -2.00 11.05 3.31
N ALA A 329 -1.86 12.10 4.12
CA ALA A 329 -1.33 13.38 3.63
C ALA A 329 0.10 13.21 3.08
N LEU A 330 0.97 12.53 3.80
CA LEU A 330 2.35 12.27 3.39
C LEU A 330 2.43 11.38 2.15
N HIS A 331 1.65 10.30 2.12
CA HIS A 331 1.66 9.33 1.01
C HIS A 331 1.25 9.99 -0.31
N VAL A 332 0.13 10.72 -0.32
CA VAL A 332 -0.36 11.43 -1.51
C VAL A 332 0.61 12.52 -1.95
N THR A 333 1.15 13.30 -1.00
CA THR A 333 2.13 14.35 -1.32
C THR A 333 3.42 13.78 -1.90
N ASN A 334 3.93 12.67 -1.35
CA ASN A 334 5.12 11.99 -1.86
C ASN A 334 4.89 11.48 -3.29
N GLN A 335 3.73 10.85 -3.55
CA GLN A 335 3.36 10.38 -4.89
C GLN A 335 3.25 11.53 -5.87
N ALA A 336 2.58 12.63 -5.53
CA ALA A 336 2.45 13.81 -6.41
C ALA A 336 3.82 14.36 -6.82
N MET A 337 4.76 14.48 -5.86
CA MET A 337 6.12 14.94 -6.14
C MET A 337 6.96 13.97 -6.98
N ILE A 338 6.71 12.67 -6.88
CA ILE A 338 7.40 11.66 -7.69
C ILE A 338 6.82 11.62 -9.10
N PHE A 339 5.52 11.77 -9.24
CA PHE A 339 4.84 11.75 -10.53
C PHE A 339 5.18 12.94 -11.42
N SER A 340 5.56 14.08 -10.84
CA SER A 340 6.02 15.24 -11.59
C SER A 340 7.39 15.05 -12.26
N LEU A 341 8.15 13.98 -11.93
CA LEU A 341 9.49 13.75 -12.50
C LEU A 341 9.45 13.30 -13.96
N SER A 342 8.57 12.38 -14.32
CA SER A 342 8.46 11.86 -15.69
C SER A 342 7.14 11.13 -15.93
N ALA A 343 6.40 11.57 -16.91
CA ALA A 343 5.17 10.90 -17.33
C ALA A 343 5.42 9.53 -17.97
N GLN A 344 6.57 9.34 -18.65
CA GLN A 344 6.93 8.09 -19.32
C GLN A 344 7.46 7.03 -18.36
N ALA A 345 7.96 7.43 -17.19
CA ALA A 345 8.51 6.52 -16.17
C ALA A 345 7.55 6.27 -14.99
N HIS A 346 6.29 6.70 -15.09
CA HIS A 346 5.33 6.69 -13.98
C HIS A 346 5.24 5.35 -13.26
N SER A 347 4.98 4.24 -13.96
CA SER A 347 4.87 2.89 -13.35
C SER A 347 6.14 2.47 -12.63
N ARG A 348 7.31 2.81 -13.18
CA ARG A 348 8.63 2.47 -12.60
C ARG A 348 8.95 3.32 -11.37
N LEU A 349 8.57 4.59 -11.39
CA LEU A 349 8.68 5.49 -10.24
C LEU A 349 7.78 5.04 -9.07
N VAL A 350 6.53 4.64 -9.37
CA VAL A 350 5.64 4.04 -8.38
C VAL A 350 6.23 2.77 -7.79
N ALA A 351 6.72 1.85 -8.64
CA ALA A 351 7.33 0.60 -8.18
C ALA A 351 8.51 0.88 -7.25
N GLY A 352 9.43 1.78 -7.64
CA GLY A 352 10.57 2.19 -6.81
C GLY A 352 10.13 2.79 -5.46
N TYR A 353 9.13 3.68 -5.46
CA TYR A 353 8.59 4.26 -4.23
C TYR A 353 7.95 3.23 -3.31
N MET A 354 7.15 2.32 -3.89
CA MET A 354 6.46 1.26 -3.13
C MET A 354 7.41 0.20 -2.58
N MET A 355 8.63 0.05 -3.12
CA MET A 355 9.66 -0.77 -2.49
C MET A 355 10.08 -0.22 -1.12
N PHE A 356 10.26 1.10 -1.00
CA PHE A 356 10.53 1.74 0.30
C PHE A 356 9.39 1.53 1.29
N TYR A 357 8.14 1.62 0.82
CA TYR A 357 6.95 1.27 1.60
C TYR A 357 7.04 -0.16 2.17
N ALA A 358 7.27 -1.15 1.30
CA ALA A 358 7.28 -2.56 1.71
C ALA A 358 8.43 -2.86 2.69
N VAL A 359 9.64 -2.34 2.41
CA VAL A 359 10.80 -2.49 3.30
C VAL A 359 10.54 -1.82 4.65
N GLY A 360 10.04 -0.58 4.67
CA GLY A 360 9.71 0.13 5.90
C GLY A 360 8.66 -0.61 6.73
N SER A 361 7.57 -1.05 6.08
CA SER A 361 6.51 -1.82 6.76
C SER A 361 7.02 -3.13 7.36
N GLY A 362 7.87 -3.86 6.64
CA GLY A 362 8.47 -5.10 7.16
C GLY A 362 9.37 -4.86 8.36
N LEU A 363 10.28 -3.88 8.27
CA LEU A 363 11.18 -3.52 9.38
C LEU A 363 10.40 -3.00 10.60
N GLY A 364 9.39 -2.17 10.37
CA GLY A 364 8.53 -1.65 11.44
C GLY A 364 7.78 -2.75 12.17
N SER A 365 7.26 -3.74 11.46
CA SER A 365 6.52 -4.87 12.04
C SER A 365 7.38 -5.72 12.97
N ILE A 366 8.55 -6.14 12.52
CA ILE A 366 9.43 -6.99 13.34
C ILE A 366 10.05 -6.20 14.51
N ALA A 367 10.40 -4.94 14.29
CA ALA A 367 10.93 -4.08 15.35
C ALA A 367 9.89 -3.85 16.46
N ALA A 368 8.63 -3.61 16.10
CA ALA A 368 7.56 -3.35 17.05
C ALA A 368 7.29 -4.51 17.99
N THR A 369 7.20 -5.75 17.46
CA THR A 369 6.97 -6.93 18.29
C THR A 369 8.17 -7.27 19.15
N ALA A 370 9.41 -7.10 18.64
CA ALA A 370 10.63 -7.28 19.41
C ALA A 370 10.74 -6.26 20.57
N VAL A 371 10.34 -5.01 20.34
CA VAL A 371 10.30 -3.98 21.39
C VAL A 371 9.15 -4.21 22.36
N TYR A 372 7.97 -4.61 21.85
CA TYR A 372 6.82 -4.93 22.71
C TYR A 372 7.14 -6.02 23.72
N ALA A 373 7.82 -7.08 23.31
CA ALA A 373 8.20 -8.19 24.19
C ALA A 373 9.16 -7.77 25.33
N ARG A 374 9.94 -6.67 25.14
CA ARG A 374 10.92 -6.18 26.13
C ARG A 374 10.43 -5.02 26.97
N ALA A 375 9.69 -4.11 26.35
CA ALA A 375 9.34 -2.80 26.93
C ALA A 375 7.82 -2.51 26.88
N GLY A 376 7.00 -3.48 26.51
CA GLY A 376 5.55 -3.36 26.43
C GLY A 376 5.07 -2.30 25.42
N TRP A 377 3.83 -1.85 25.62
CA TRP A 377 3.19 -0.87 24.72
C TRP A 377 3.90 0.47 24.67
N LEU A 378 4.35 0.98 25.81
CA LEU A 378 5.07 2.25 25.87
C LEU A 378 6.37 2.20 25.05
N GLY A 379 7.07 1.05 25.06
CA GLY A 379 8.24 0.83 24.22
C GLY A 379 7.93 0.97 22.73
N VAL A 380 6.81 0.41 22.27
CA VAL A 380 6.34 0.55 20.87
C VAL A 380 6.03 2.02 20.54
N CYS A 381 5.39 2.74 21.46
CA CYS A 381 5.10 4.17 21.29
C CYS A 381 6.39 5.01 21.16
N VAL A 382 7.39 4.73 21.99
CA VAL A 382 8.71 5.39 21.92
C VAL A 382 9.42 5.05 20.60
N LEU A 383 9.39 3.78 20.17
CA LEU A 383 9.95 3.35 18.90
C LEU A 383 9.29 4.11 17.73
N GLY A 384 7.95 4.14 17.69
CA GLY A 384 7.20 4.80 16.64
C GLY A 384 7.41 6.31 16.61
N ALA A 385 7.43 6.97 17.80
CA ALA A 385 7.77 8.38 17.92
C ALA A 385 9.19 8.67 17.43
N GLY A 386 10.16 7.82 17.79
CA GLY A 386 11.56 7.94 17.36
C GLY A 386 11.71 7.81 15.85
N ILE A 387 11.04 6.82 15.21
CA ILE A 387 11.01 6.66 13.75
C ILE A 387 10.37 7.88 13.08
N SER A 388 9.27 8.40 13.64
CA SER A 388 8.58 9.58 13.12
C SER A 388 9.44 10.84 13.23
N ALA A 389 10.13 11.01 14.36
CA ALA A 389 11.09 12.10 14.56
C ALA A 389 12.28 11.99 13.60
N ALA A 390 12.80 10.78 13.36
CA ALA A 390 13.85 10.55 12.39
C ALA A 390 13.40 10.94 10.97
N ALA A 391 12.15 10.68 10.59
CA ALA A 391 11.58 11.10 9.31
C ALA A 391 11.49 12.63 9.20
N LEU A 392 11.07 13.31 10.27
CA LEU A 392 10.99 14.77 10.34
C LEU A 392 12.38 15.41 10.23
N LEU A 393 13.36 14.91 11.00
CA LEU A 393 14.74 15.39 10.95
C LEU A 393 15.40 15.15 9.59
N PHE A 394 15.18 13.97 9.00
CA PHE A 394 15.68 13.65 7.65
C PHE A 394 15.10 14.62 6.62
N TRP A 395 13.79 14.86 6.66
CA TRP A 395 13.14 15.84 5.78
C TRP A 395 13.73 17.25 5.96
N ALA A 396 13.83 17.74 7.20
CA ALA A 396 14.37 19.05 7.50
C ALA A 396 15.81 19.21 6.94
N ALA A 397 16.66 18.22 7.15
CA ALA A 397 18.03 18.22 6.63
C ALA A 397 18.09 18.22 5.09
N THR A 398 17.12 17.63 4.39
CA THR A 398 17.09 17.62 2.93
C THR A 398 16.58 18.93 2.33
N VAL A 399 15.67 19.63 3.01
CA VAL A 399 15.14 20.95 2.60
C VAL A 399 16.20 22.02 2.78
N THR A 400 16.90 22.06 3.93
CA THR A 400 17.95 23.04 4.20
C THR A 400 19.12 22.93 3.21
N ARG A 401 19.55 21.69 2.87
CA ARG A 401 20.58 21.47 1.85
C ARG A 401 20.15 21.91 0.45
N GLY A 402 18.86 21.77 0.12
CA GLY A 402 18.31 22.26 -1.14
C GLY A 402 18.29 23.80 -1.24
N ALA A 403 17.95 24.45 -0.14
CA ALA A 403 17.95 25.93 -0.07
C ALA A 403 19.38 26.49 -0.15
N CYS A 404 20.36 25.86 0.48
CA CYS A 404 21.76 26.29 0.45
C CYS A 404 22.42 26.10 -0.95
N ALA A 405 21.99 25.08 -1.70
CA ALA A 405 22.46 24.85 -3.06
C ALA A 405 21.82 25.78 -4.12
N ALA A 406 20.73 26.46 -3.75
CA ALA A 406 20.02 27.43 -4.60
C ALA A 406 20.42 28.89 -4.37
N CYS A 407 21.31 29.19 -3.38
CA CYS A 407 21.94 30.49 -3.27
C CYS A 407 23.15 30.52 -4.21
N PRO A 408 23.14 31.31 -5.29
CA PRO A 408 24.36 31.63 -6.01
C PRO A 408 25.28 32.41 -5.06
N GLU A 409 26.57 32.10 -5.09
CA GLU A 409 27.59 32.98 -4.50
C GLU A 409 27.54 34.33 -5.25
N ASP A 410 26.64 35.21 -4.81
CA ASP A 410 26.59 36.58 -5.27
C ASP A 410 27.67 37.37 -4.57
N GLY A 411 28.56 37.94 -5.36
CA GLY A 411 29.21 39.19 -5.00
C GLY A 411 30.65 39.10 -4.51
N ARG A 412 31.58 38.69 -5.35
CA ARG A 412 32.85 39.42 -5.36
C ARG A 412 33.02 40.09 -6.72
N ALA A 413 32.39 41.26 -6.85
CA ALA A 413 32.81 42.27 -7.82
C ALA A 413 34.28 42.57 -7.55
N ARG A 414 35.13 42.34 -8.55
CA ARG A 414 36.47 42.90 -8.59
C ARG A 414 36.29 44.42 -8.95
N ILE A 415 36.72 45.22 -8.00
CA ILE A 415 37.22 46.58 -8.31
C ILE A 415 38.63 46.46 -8.85
#